data_22a0ef068cb5f5f7e085bfbd94d8cfa1
#
_entry.id   22a0ef068cb5f5f7e085bfbd94d8cfa1
#
_cell.length_a   1.000
_cell.length_b   1.000
_cell.length_c   1.000
_cell.angle_alpha   90.00
_cell.angle_beta   90.00
_cell.angle_gamma   90.00
#
_symmetry.space_group_name_H-M   'P 1'
#
loop_
_entity.id
_entity.type
_entity.pdbx_description
1 polymer ?
#
loop_
_entity_poly.entity_id
_entity_poly.type
_entity_poly.pdbx_seq_one_letter_code
_entity_poly.pdbx_strand_id
1 'polypeptide(L)' 'EPGQAAPSSKSDLAAERKKSRALEKELRRKEKALAEAAALLTLSKKAQAIWGTNEDD' A
#
# COMPACT_ATOMS: atom_id res chain seq x y z
N GLU A 1 -17.48 3.80 -22.45
CA GLU A 1 -16.86 3.97 -21.96
C GLU A 1 -15.84 3.90 -22.32
N PRO A 2 -15.68 4.59 -22.29
CA PRO A 2 -14.62 4.66 -22.85
C PRO A 2 -13.68 3.79 -22.33
N GLY A 3 -12.98 3.25 -22.97
CA GLY A 3 -11.88 2.60 -22.62
C GLY A 3 -12.04 1.31 -21.98
N GLN A 4 -13.16 0.99 -21.53
CA GLN A 4 -13.25 -0.22 -20.80
C GLN A 4 -14.20 -1.14 -21.45
N ALA A 5 -13.73 -1.97 -22.28
CA ALA A 5 -14.58 -2.98 -22.88
C ALA A 5 -14.86 -4.06 -21.87
N ALA A 6 -16.07 -4.51 -21.82
CA ALA A 6 -16.39 -5.62 -20.94
C ALA A 6 -15.75 -6.90 -21.50
N PRO A 7 -15.42 -7.85 -20.62
CA PRO A 7 -14.88 -9.12 -21.09
C PRO A 7 -15.89 -9.80 -21.99
N SER A 8 -15.43 -10.36 -23.07
CA SER A 8 -16.31 -10.97 -24.03
C SER A 8 -16.47 -12.47 -23.83
N SER A 9 -15.75 -13.06 -22.89
CA SER A 9 -15.85 -14.49 -22.68
C SER A 9 -15.50 -14.81 -21.24
N LYS A 10 -15.83 -16.03 -20.85
CA LYS A 10 -15.47 -16.49 -19.51
C LYS A 10 -13.98 -16.49 -19.30
N SER A 11 -13.26 -16.82 -20.36
CA SER A 11 -11.81 -16.82 -20.28
C SER A 11 -11.28 -15.42 -20.01
N ASP A 12 -11.85 -14.43 -20.70
CA ASP A 12 -11.43 -13.06 -20.49
C ASP A 12 -11.79 -12.58 -19.09
N LEU A 13 -12.97 -12.97 -18.62
CA LEU A 13 -13.39 -12.60 -17.29
C LEU A 13 -12.49 -13.20 -16.22
N ALA A 14 -12.14 -14.46 -16.41
CA ALA A 14 -11.26 -15.14 -15.46
C ALA A 14 -9.89 -14.47 -15.42
N ALA A 15 -9.39 -14.06 -16.58
CA ALA A 15 -8.10 -13.38 -16.65
C ALA A 15 -8.18 -12.03 -15.94
N GLU A 16 -9.28 -11.31 -16.12
CA GLU A 16 -9.47 -10.03 -15.45
C GLU A 16 -9.54 -10.18 -13.95
N ARG A 17 -10.23 -11.20 -13.48
CA ARG A 17 -10.33 -11.44 -12.05
C ARG A 17 -9.00 -11.78 -11.43
N LYS A 18 -8.23 -12.58 -12.15
CA LYS A 18 -6.91 -12.94 -11.66
C LYS A 18 -6.02 -11.71 -11.56
N LYS A 19 -6.10 -10.86 -12.56
CA LYS A 19 -5.33 -9.63 -12.56
C LYS A 19 -5.76 -8.70 -11.42
N SER A 20 -7.07 -8.59 -11.22
CA SER A 20 -7.58 -7.77 -10.13
C SER A 20 -7.10 -8.26 -8.78
N ARG A 21 -7.15 -9.57 -8.56
CA ARG A 21 -6.70 -10.12 -7.29
C ARG A 21 -5.21 -9.87 -7.08
N ALA A 22 -4.44 -9.99 -8.14
CA ALA A 22 -3.01 -9.73 -8.05
C ALA A 22 -2.74 -8.28 -7.69
N LEU A 23 -3.48 -7.36 -8.31
CA LEU A 23 -3.33 -5.95 -8.00
C LEU A 23 -3.77 -5.62 -6.58
N GLU A 24 -4.86 -6.23 -6.13
CA GLU A 24 -5.32 -6.01 -4.76
C GLU A 24 -4.31 -6.51 -3.74
N LYS A 25 -3.71 -7.65 -4.02
CA LYS A 25 -2.70 -8.20 -3.13
C LYS A 25 -1.50 -7.27 -3.06
N GLU A 26 -1.08 -6.77 -4.22
CA GLU A 26 0.05 -5.87 -4.27
C GLU A 26 -0.26 -4.57 -3.55
N LEU A 27 -1.47 -4.07 -3.71
CA LEU A 27 -1.90 -2.86 -3.03
C LEU A 27 -1.86 -3.05 -1.51
N ARG A 28 -2.41 -4.15 -1.03
CA ARG A 28 -2.40 -4.41 0.42
C ARG A 28 -0.99 -4.53 0.95
N ARG A 29 -0.11 -5.13 0.18
CA ARG A 29 1.28 -5.26 0.59
C ARG A 29 1.94 -3.90 0.73
N LYS A 30 1.67 -3.01 -0.22
CA LYS A 30 2.24 -1.67 -0.18
C LYS A 30 1.62 -0.82 0.91
N GLU A 31 0.34 -0.98 1.13
CA GLU A 31 -0.32 -0.27 2.22
C GLU A 31 0.24 -0.69 3.57
N LYS A 32 0.50 -1.97 3.72
CA LYS A 32 1.08 -2.46 4.96
C LYS A 32 2.48 -1.90 5.17
N ALA A 33 3.27 -1.87 4.11
CA ALA A 33 4.62 -1.32 4.21
C ALA A 33 4.59 0.15 4.59
N LEU A 34 3.67 0.90 4.00
CA LEU A 34 3.52 2.31 4.34
C LEU A 34 3.11 2.50 5.79
N ALA A 35 2.18 1.68 6.26
CA ALA A 35 1.72 1.78 7.64
C ALA A 35 2.86 1.48 8.60
N GLU A 36 3.69 0.50 8.27
CA GLU A 36 4.83 0.18 9.11
C GLU A 36 5.86 1.30 9.14
N ALA A 37 6.11 1.90 7.99
CA ALA A 37 7.03 3.03 7.92
C ALA A 37 6.50 4.21 8.71
N ALA A 38 5.21 4.48 8.62
CA ALA A 38 4.60 5.57 9.37
C ALA A 38 4.69 5.32 10.87
N ALA A 39 4.49 4.07 11.27
CA ALA A 39 4.59 3.74 12.69
C ALA A 39 6.00 3.94 13.21
N LEU A 40 6.99 3.52 12.43
CA LEU A 40 8.38 3.69 12.82
C LEU A 40 8.74 5.17 12.93
N LEU A 41 8.27 5.96 11.98
CA LEU A 41 8.52 7.39 12.02
C LEU A 41 7.90 8.03 13.27
N THR A 42 6.69 7.64 13.60
CA THR A 42 6.01 8.15 14.78
C THR A 42 6.79 7.79 16.04
N LEU A 43 7.24 6.55 16.13
CA LEU A 43 8.02 6.12 17.28
C LEU A 43 9.33 6.87 17.38
N SER A 44 9.96 7.11 16.24
CA SER A 44 11.21 7.85 16.21
C SER A 44 11.01 9.26 16.76
N LYS A 45 9.94 9.91 16.33
CA LYS A 45 9.65 11.26 16.82
C LYS A 45 9.35 11.28 18.31
N LYS A 46 8.61 10.29 18.77
CA LYS A 46 8.33 10.20 20.21
C LYS A 46 9.58 9.95 21.01
N ALA A 47 10.45 9.11 20.51
CA ALA A 47 11.70 8.83 21.19
C ALA A 47 12.53 10.09 21.32
N GLN A 48 12.61 10.86 20.25
CA GLN A 48 13.34 12.11 20.28
C GLN A 48 12.74 13.08 21.29
N ALA A 49 11.42 13.15 21.34
CA ALA A 49 10.77 14.05 22.27
C ALA A 49 11.03 13.63 23.72
N ILE A 50 11.01 12.32 23.95
CA ILE A 50 11.21 11.81 25.30
C ILE A 50 12.63 12.01 25.77
N TRP A 51 13.59 11.73 24.91
CA TRP A 51 14.98 11.80 25.30
C TRP A 51 15.61 13.17 25.08
N GLY A 52 14.85 14.07 24.52
CA GLY A 52 15.30 15.43 24.38
C GLY A 52 16.46 15.62 23.48
N THR A 53 16.59 14.84 22.61
CA THR A 53 17.68 14.94 21.86
C THR A 53 17.75 15.92 20.98
N ASN A 54 17.97 16.36 20.71
CA ASN A 54 18.10 17.14 20.01
C ASN A 54 19.20 17.61 19.66
N GLU A 55 19.63 17.55 19.28
CA GLU A 55 20.47 17.88 19.15
C GLU A 55 20.79 18.59 18.71
N ASP A 56 20.63 19.02 18.48
CA ASP A 56 20.84 19.68 18.10
C ASP A 56 21.16 20.23 18.29
N ASP A 57 21.13 20.31 18.54
CA ASP A 57 21.31 20.70 18.67
C ASP A 57 21.69 20.82 18.63
#